data_513cb0ed5fd90bdd755d6cc9b1de55cc
#
_entry.id   513cb0ed5fd90bdd755d6cc9b1de55cc
#
_cell.length_a   1.000
_cell.length_b   1.000
_cell.length_c   1.000
_cell.angle_alpha   90.00
_cell.angle_beta   90.00
_cell.angle_gamma   90.00
#
_symmetry.space_group_name_H-M   'P 1'
#
loop_
_entity.id
_entity.type
_entity.pdbx_description
1 polymer ?
#
loop_
_entity_poly.entity_id
_entity_poly.type
_entity_poly.pdbx_seq_one_letter_code
_entity_poly.pdbx_strand_id
1 'polypeptide(L)'
;MNMAKKLVQIAIYGKGGIGKSTTTSNLSAALSEMGYKVMQFGCDPKSDSTNTLRKGRYIPTVLDTMRDKGTVNAKDVIHEGFNGIYCVEAGGPAPGVGCAGRGITSAVQLFKQQKVFEELELDFVIYDVLGDVVCGGFAVPIREGIADHVFTVSSSDFMAIYAANNLFKGISKYSHSGGALLGGIIANSMGVPYSREIIDDFAEKTQTQIIEYIPRSVTVTQSELQGKTTIEAAPGSKQADVYRSLAKRVAEHDGSSAPKPLDTQELRKWAEKWGDYLLAMETGKTSENGSGI
;
A
#
# COMPACT_ATOMS: atom_id res chain seq x y z
N MET A 1 -17.55 -28.25 -12.20
CA MET A 1 -17.68 -27.59 -10.89
C MET A 1 -16.86 -26.31 -10.95
N ASN A 2 -17.53 -25.14 -11.08
CA ASN A 2 -16.83 -23.87 -10.91
C ASN A 2 -16.40 -23.78 -9.45
N MET A 3 -15.13 -23.94 -9.18
CA MET A 3 -14.62 -23.53 -7.88
C MET A 3 -14.87 -22.03 -7.77
N ALA A 4 -15.66 -21.62 -6.77
CA ALA A 4 -15.88 -20.20 -6.49
C ALA A 4 -14.50 -19.55 -6.38
N LYS A 5 -14.23 -18.57 -7.21
CA LYS A 5 -12.96 -17.84 -7.24
C LYS A 5 -12.81 -17.19 -5.87
N LYS A 6 -11.73 -17.48 -5.16
CA LYS A 6 -11.52 -16.99 -3.81
C LYS A 6 -11.23 -15.48 -3.88
N LEU A 7 -12.00 -14.68 -3.14
CA LEU A 7 -11.70 -13.27 -2.93
C LEU A 7 -10.33 -13.13 -2.27
N VAL A 8 -9.48 -12.28 -2.83
CA VAL A 8 -8.17 -11.91 -2.26
C VAL A 8 -8.24 -10.49 -1.71
N GLN A 9 -7.93 -10.34 -0.45
CA GLN A 9 -7.93 -9.04 0.23
C GLN A 9 -6.49 -8.62 0.53
N ILE A 10 -6.09 -7.44 0.05
CA ILE A 10 -4.73 -6.93 0.11
C ILE A 10 -4.71 -5.61 0.87
N ALA A 11 -3.80 -5.44 1.82
CA ALA A 11 -3.55 -4.16 2.46
C ALA A 11 -2.20 -3.60 2.01
N ILE A 12 -2.19 -2.37 1.51
CA ILE A 12 -1.00 -1.65 1.08
C ILE A 12 -0.70 -0.56 2.08
N TYR A 13 0.50 -0.64 2.66
CA TYR A 13 1.03 0.31 3.63
C TYR A 13 2.23 1.07 3.04
N GLY A 14 2.60 2.18 3.65
CA GLY A 14 3.79 2.93 3.27
C GLY A 14 3.77 4.32 3.89
N LYS A 15 4.94 4.90 4.11
CA LYS A 15 5.11 6.24 4.68
C LYS A 15 4.33 7.29 3.89
N GLY A 16 3.81 8.33 4.55
CA GLY A 16 3.17 9.45 3.89
C GLY A 16 4.06 10.06 2.80
N GLY A 17 3.47 10.29 1.62
CA GLY A 17 4.20 10.85 0.47
C GLY A 17 5.07 9.87 -0.32
N ILE A 18 5.13 8.59 0.05
CA ILE A 18 5.95 7.58 -0.66
C ILE A 18 5.39 7.15 -2.03
N GLY A 19 4.20 7.62 -2.41
CA GLY A 19 3.51 7.19 -3.63
C GLY A 19 2.63 5.96 -3.44
N LYS A 20 2.22 5.68 -2.22
CA LYS A 20 1.37 4.54 -1.88
C LYS A 20 0.06 4.54 -2.67
N SER A 21 -0.75 5.61 -2.59
CA SER A 21 -2.05 5.72 -3.28
C SER A 21 -1.90 5.71 -4.80
N THR A 22 -0.84 6.35 -5.33
CA THR A 22 -0.47 6.26 -6.75
C THR A 22 -0.23 4.80 -7.18
N THR A 23 0.58 4.08 -6.39
CA THR A 23 0.89 2.66 -6.65
C THR A 23 -0.38 1.81 -6.54
N THR A 24 -1.19 2.02 -5.51
CA THR A 24 -2.44 1.29 -5.28
C THR A 24 -3.43 1.49 -6.43
N SER A 25 -3.62 2.72 -6.90
CA SER A 25 -4.54 3.02 -8.00
C SER A 25 -4.05 2.43 -9.34
N ASN A 26 -2.74 2.48 -9.61
CA ASN A 26 -2.18 1.85 -10.80
C ASN A 26 -2.24 0.31 -10.73
N LEU A 27 -2.03 -0.28 -9.55
CA LEU A 27 -2.22 -1.72 -9.32
C LEU A 27 -3.67 -2.13 -9.58
N SER A 28 -4.63 -1.39 -9.00
CA SER A 28 -6.07 -1.62 -9.22
C SER A 28 -6.43 -1.54 -10.71
N ALA A 29 -5.91 -0.51 -11.40
CA ALA A 29 -6.14 -0.32 -12.83
C ALA A 29 -5.55 -1.47 -13.65
N ALA A 30 -4.32 -1.91 -13.35
CA ALA A 30 -3.68 -3.00 -14.06
C ALA A 30 -4.37 -4.36 -13.81
N LEU A 31 -4.83 -4.63 -12.58
CA LEU A 31 -5.63 -5.83 -12.27
C LEU A 31 -6.95 -5.82 -13.04
N SER A 32 -7.61 -4.66 -13.17
CA SER A 32 -8.84 -4.55 -13.96
C SER A 32 -8.61 -4.77 -15.45
N GLU A 33 -7.45 -4.35 -16.02
CA GLU A 33 -7.06 -4.71 -17.39
C GLU A 33 -6.88 -6.22 -17.59
N MET A 34 -6.47 -6.94 -16.53
CA MET A 34 -6.36 -8.42 -16.54
C MET A 34 -7.73 -9.11 -16.42
N GLY A 35 -8.83 -8.36 -16.32
CA GLY A 35 -10.20 -8.87 -16.23
C GLY A 35 -10.68 -9.20 -14.82
N TYR A 36 -9.95 -8.80 -13.78
CA TYR A 36 -10.39 -8.98 -12.40
C TYR A 36 -11.40 -7.91 -11.98
N LYS A 37 -12.40 -8.31 -11.19
CA LYS A 37 -13.31 -7.39 -10.48
C LYS A 37 -12.62 -6.85 -9.23
N VAL A 38 -12.26 -5.57 -9.24
CA VAL A 38 -11.44 -4.93 -8.20
C VAL A 38 -12.24 -3.89 -7.44
N MET A 39 -12.07 -3.86 -6.13
CA MET A 39 -12.49 -2.75 -5.27
C MET A 39 -11.26 -2.12 -4.62
N GLN A 40 -11.10 -0.80 -4.76
CA GLN A 40 -10.12 -0.02 -4.00
C GLN A 40 -10.80 0.69 -2.85
N PHE A 41 -10.26 0.48 -1.66
CA PHE A 41 -10.80 0.98 -0.40
C PHE A 41 -9.81 1.97 0.22
N GLY A 42 -10.08 3.26 0.11
CA GLY A 42 -9.25 4.32 0.69
C GLY A 42 -9.48 4.41 2.20
N CYS A 43 -8.40 4.32 2.96
CA CYS A 43 -8.43 4.33 4.42
C CYS A 43 -7.86 5.62 5.02
N ASP A 44 -7.42 6.57 4.18
CA ASP A 44 -6.92 7.87 4.63
C ASP A 44 -8.11 8.81 4.94
N PRO A 45 -8.10 9.52 6.08
CA PRO A 45 -9.07 10.56 6.38
C PRO A 45 -9.19 11.66 5.32
N LYS A 46 -8.15 11.86 4.50
CA LYS A 46 -8.15 12.82 3.40
C LYS A 46 -9.05 12.40 2.23
N SER A 47 -9.41 11.11 2.15
CA SER A 47 -10.34 10.56 1.14
C SER A 47 -9.90 10.83 -0.30
N ASP A 48 -8.60 10.68 -0.57
CA ASP A 48 -7.97 10.96 -1.86
C ASP A 48 -7.37 9.71 -2.55
N SER A 49 -7.51 8.54 -1.91
CA SER A 49 -6.93 7.29 -2.40
C SER A 49 -7.40 6.91 -3.81
N THR A 50 -8.69 7.07 -4.08
CA THR A 50 -9.32 6.66 -5.34
C THR A 50 -9.38 7.80 -6.38
N ASN A 51 -8.74 8.93 -6.10
CA ASN A 51 -8.85 10.16 -6.90
C ASN A 51 -8.47 9.95 -8.37
N THR A 52 -7.33 9.33 -8.64
CA THR A 52 -6.83 9.07 -9.99
C THR A 52 -7.63 8.01 -10.77
N LEU A 53 -8.39 7.17 -10.07
CA LEU A 53 -9.33 6.24 -10.70
C LEU A 53 -10.62 6.91 -11.16
N ARG A 54 -10.91 8.12 -10.67
CA ARG A 54 -12.17 8.83 -10.88
C ARG A 54 -11.98 10.21 -11.52
N LYS A 55 -10.86 10.44 -12.17
CA LYS A 55 -10.56 11.70 -12.89
C LYS A 55 -10.65 12.93 -11.97
N GLY A 56 -10.16 12.79 -10.74
CA GLY A 56 -10.15 13.87 -9.76
C GLY A 56 -11.50 14.15 -9.08
N ARG A 57 -12.52 13.34 -9.30
CA ARG A 57 -13.85 13.58 -8.72
C ARG A 57 -13.90 13.15 -7.26
N TYR A 58 -14.37 14.02 -6.40
CA TYR A 58 -14.65 13.71 -5.00
C TYR A 58 -15.82 12.71 -4.87
N ILE A 59 -15.76 11.83 -3.86
CA ILE A 59 -16.89 10.99 -3.44
C ILE A 59 -17.12 11.14 -1.94
N PRO A 60 -18.38 11.03 -1.49
CA PRO A 60 -18.70 10.99 -0.08
C PRO A 60 -18.03 9.80 0.60
N THR A 61 -17.54 10.00 1.81
CA THR A 61 -16.97 8.89 2.58
C THR A 61 -18.05 8.07 3.25
N VAL A 62 -17.70 6.83 3.63
CA VAL A 62 -18.61 5.99 4.42
C VAL A 62 -18.98 6.67 5.72
N LEU A 63 -17.98 7.22 6.46
CA LEU A 63 -18.24 7.88 7.75
C LEU A 63 -19.06 9.15 7.63
N ASP A 64 -18.82 9.99 6.61
CA ASP A 64 -19.62 11.20 6.40
C ASP A 64 -21.08 10.82 6.10
N THR A 65 -21.28 9.84 5.22
CA THR A 65 -22.60 9.35 4.87
C THR A 65 -23.32 8.75 6.08
N MET A 66 -22.60 7.99 6.93
CA MET A 66 -23.17 7.47 8.19
C MET A 66 -23.57 8.57 9.17
N ARG A 67 -22.77 9.66 9.23
CA ARG A 67 -23.06 10.81 10.08
C ARG A 67 -24.30 11.57 9.61
N ASP A 68 -24.43 11.75 8.31
CA ASP A 68 -25.49 12.56 7.72
C ASP A 68 -26.82 11.80 7.67
N LYS A 69 -26.81 10.50 7.38
CA LYS A 69 -28.01 9.69 7.15
C LYS A 69 -28.36 8.75 8.32
N GLY A 70 -27.46 8.53 9.27
CA GLY A 70 -27.60 7.57 10.38
C GLY A 70 -27.43 6.12 9.94
N THR A 71 -28.21 5.66 8.95
CA THR A 71 -28.09 4.34 8.33
C THR A 71 -27.60 4.50 6.90
N VAL A 72 -26.68 3.62 6.48
CA VAL A 72 -26.07 3.66 5.13
C VAL A 72 -26.24 2.31 4.45
N ASN A 73 -26.74 2.32 3.23
CA ASN A 73 -26.57 1.19 2.34
C ASN A 73 -25.17 1.27 1.72
N ALA A 74 -24.42 0.18 1.75
CA ALA A 74 -23.08 0.17 1.19
C ALA A 74 -23.05 0.60 -0.28
N LYS A 75 -24.11 0.32 -1.05
CA LYS A 75 -24.26 0.76 -2.45
C LYS A 75 -24.26 2.29 -2.61
N ASP A 76 -24.64 3.04 -1.57
CA ASP A 76 -24.68 4.51 -1.63
C ASP A 76 -23.27 5.15 -1.56
N VAL A 77 -22.27 4.38 -1.13
CA VAL A 77 -20.89 4.81 -0.92
C VAL A 77 -19.90 4.10 -1.86
N ILE A 78 -20.40 3.28 -2.76
CA ILE A 78 -19.61 2.65 -3.82
C ILE A 78 -19.74 3.48 -5.08
N HIS A 79 -18.62 3.86 -5.67
CA HIS A 79 -18.58 4.62 -6.90
C HIS A 79 -17.72 3.90 -7.94
N GLU A 80 -18.14 3.95 -9.19
CA GLU A 80 -17.40 3.35 -10.28
C GLU A 80 -16.26 4.27 -10.74
N GLY A 81 -15.07 3.73 -10.90
CA GLY A 81 -13.89 4.35 -11.45
C GLY A 81 -13.48 3.79 -12.81
N PHE A 82 -12.20 3.99 -13.15
CA PHE A 82 -11.63 3.47 -14.39
C PHE A 82 -11.88 1.97 -14.55
N ASN A 83 -12.33 1.58 -15.75
CA ASN A 83 -12.55 0.19 -16.15
C ASN A 83 -13.43 -0.64 -15.17
N GLY A 84 -14.44 0.01 -14.56
CA GLY A 84 -15.39 -0.67 -13.66
C GLY A 84 -14.85 -0.95 -12.25
N ILE A 85 -13.72 -0.35 -11.86
CA ILE A 85 -13.18 -0.50 -10.50
C ILE A 85 -14.15 0.15 -9.51
N TYR A 86 -14.51 -0.59 -8.48
CA TYR A 86 -15.31 -0.06 -7.38
C TYR A 86 -14.41 0.77 -6.44
N CYS A 87 -14.78 2.04 -6.27
CA CYS A 87 -14.04 3.02 -5.46
C CYS A 87 -14.83 3.33 -4.18
N VAL A 88 -14.20 3.19 -3.03
CA VAL A 88 -14.76 3.49 -1.70
C VAL A 88 -13.75 4.29 -0.90
N GLU A 89 -14.21 5.33 -0.22
CA GLU A 89 -13.43 6.08 0.77
C GLU A 89 -14.04 5.89 2.16
N ALA A 90 -13.27 5.32 3.07
CA ALA A 90 -13.73 5.09 4.44
C ALA A 90 -13.99 6.40 5.18
N GLY A 91 -13.15 7.39 4.94
CA GLY A 91 -13.17 8.64 5.68
C GLY A 91 -12.55 8.54 7.07
N GLY A 92 -12.54 9.63 7.79
CA GLY A 92 -12.05 9.76 9.15
C GLY A 92 -13.02 10.51 10.06
N PRO A 93 -12.80 10.44 11.38
CA PRO A 93 -13.55 11.29 12.30
C PRO A 93 -13.24 12.77 12.02
N ALA A 94 -14.13 13.66 12.48
CA ALA A 94 -13.85 15.09 12.40
C ALA A 94 -12.50 15.41 13.07
N PRO A 95 -11.76 16.42 12.57
CA PRO A 95 -10.48 16.82 13.14
C PRO A 95 -10.58 17.02 14.66
N GLY A 96 -9.67 16.41 15.42
CA GLY A 96 -9.67 16.47 16.89
C GLY A 96 -10.62 15.48 17.59
N VAL A 97 -11.38 14.67 16.86
CA VAL A 97 -12.38 13.75 17.44
C VAL A 97 -12.02 12.29 17.16
N GLY A 98 -11.17 11.71 17.97
CA GLY A 98 -10.92 10.27 17.96
C GLY A 98 -9.84 9.79 16.98
N CYS A 99 -9.68 8.45 16.90
CA CYS A 99 -8.67 7.82 16.05
C CYS A 99 -9.16 7.68 14.60
N ALA A 100 -8.35 8.12 13.65
CA ALA A 100 -8.64 8.04 12.20
C ALA A 100 -8.93 6.59 11.72
N GLY A 101 -8.36 5.59 12.38
CA GLY A 101 -8.62 4.17 12.07
C GLY A 101 -10.04 3.66 12.36
N ARG A 102 -10.90 4.46 13.00
CA ARG A 102 -12.31 4.09 13.16
C ARG A 102 -13.04 4.00 11.82
N GLY A 103 -12.64 4.85 10.85
CA GLY A 103 -13.27 4.87 9.52
C GLY A 103 -13.19 3.51 8.83
N ILE A 104 -12.00 2.95 8.74
CA ILE A 104 -11.80 1.64 8.10
C ILE A 104 -12.58 0.53 8.80
N THR A 105 -12.55 0.50 10.14
CA THR A 105 -13.27 -0.55 10.90
C THR A 105 -14.76 -0.50 10.62
N SER A 106 -15.38 0.69 10.76
CA SER A 106 -16.82 0.88 10.54
C SER A 106 -17.22 0.55 9.10
N ALA A 107 -16.42 0.99 8.13
CA ALA A 107 -16.70 0.76 6.72
C ALA A 107 -16.58 -0.73 6.35
N VAL A 108 -15.51 -1.41 6.79
CA VAL A 108 -15.34 -2.86 6.53
C VAL A 108 -16.47 -3.67 7.20
N GLN A 109 -16.86 -3.30 8.43
CA GLN A 109 -17.98 -3.96 9.12
C GLN A 109 -19.29 -3.80 8.36
N LEU A 110 -19.59 -2.59 7.87
CA LEU A 110 -20.78 -2.32 7.04
C LEU A 110 -20.81 -3.21 5.81
N PHE A 111 -19.69 -3.28 5.08
CA PHE A 111 -19.58 -4.06 3.85
C PHE A 111 -19.71 -5.57 4.11
N LYS A 112 -19.12 -6.08 5.19
CA LYS A 112 -19.28 -7.48 5.62
C LYS A 112 -20.70 -7.81 6.02
N GLN A 113 -21.35 -6.94 6.84
CA GLN A 113 -22.74 -7.15 7.27
C GLN A 113 -23.73 -7.19 6.11
N GLN A 114 -23.47 -6.37 5.09
CA GLN A 114 -24.32 -6.30 3.87
C GLN A 114 -23.87 -7.25 2.76
N LYS A 115 -22.87 -8.12 3.01
CA LYS A 115 -22.34 -9.11 2.05
C LYS A 115 -21.94 -8.52 0.70
N VAL A 116 -21.41 -7.29 0.69
CA VAL A 116 -21.13 -6.54 -0.53
C VAL A 116 -20.09 -7.23 -1.40
N PHE A 117 -19.06 -7.81 -0.78
CA PHE A 117 -17.97 -8.45 -1.50
C PHE A 117 -18.44 -9.67 -2.29
N GLU A 118 -19.37 -10.42 -1.71
CA GLU A 118 -20.00 -11.59 -2.31
C GLU A 118 -21.00 -11.18 -3.39
N GLU A 119 -21.87 -10.18 -3.12
CA GLU A 119 -22.85 -9.70 -4.08
C GLU A 119 -22.21 -9.14 -5.36
N LEU A 120 -21.07 -8.46 -5.23
CA LEU A 120 -20.34 -7.91 -6.37
C LEU A 120 -19.41 -8.94 -7.04
N GLU A 121 -19.28 -10.13 -6.45
CA GLU A 121 -18.38 -11.20 -6.94
C GLU A 121 -16.96 -10.67 -7.18
N LEU A 122 -16.41 -9.97 -6.19
CA LEU A 122 -15.08 -9.36 -6.28
C LEU A 122 -13.98 -10.43 -6.33
N ASP A 123 -12.95 -10.17 -7.14
CA ASP A 123 -11.71 -10.95 -7.14
C ASP A 123 -10.70 -10.35 -6.16
N PHE A 124 -10.61 -9.01 -6.12
CA PHE A 124 -9.67 -8.29 -5.26
C PHE A 124 -10.35 -7.16 -4.49
N VAL A 125 -9.99 -7.04 -3.21
CA VAL A 125 -10.21 -5.82 -2.41
C VAL A 125 -8.85 -5.29 -1.98
N ILE A 126 -8.53 -4.05 -2.35
CA ILE A 126 -7.25 -3.42 -2.06
C ILE A 126 -7.47 -2.28 -1.09
N TYR A 127 -6.97 -2.43 0.13
CA TYR A 127 -7.01 -1.43 1.18
C TYR A 127 -5.78 -0.53 1.07
N ASP A 128 -5.97 0.74 0.73
CA ASP A 128 -4.92 1.76 0.74
C ASP A 128 -4.82 2.37 2.14
N VAL A 129 -3.92 1.85 2.96
CA VAL A 129 -3.85 2.16 4.40
C VAL A 129 -2.73 3.15 4.69
N LEU A 130 -3.00 4.13 5.55
CA LEU A 130 -1.99 5.08 6.02
C LEU A 130 -0.82 4.34 6.70
N GLY A 131 0.41 4.72 6.31
CA GLY A 131 1.61 3.98 6.68
C GLY A 131 2.27 4.37 8.00
N ASP A 132 1.85 5.47 8.61
CA ASP A 132 2.42 5.92 9.89
C ASP A 132 1.80 5.14 11.06
N VAL A 133 1.89 3.83 10.97
CA VAL A 133 1.16 2.86 11.76
C VAL A 133 1.59 2.91 13.21
N VAL A 134 0.88 3.64 14.02
CA VAL A 134 0.96 3.43 15.48
C VAL A 134 -0.39 3.50 16.17
N CYS A 135 -1.46 3.92 15.52
CA CYS A 135 -2.76 3.84 16.18
C CYS A 135 -3.49 2.54 15.84
N GLY A 136 -4.11 1.94 16.86
CA GLY A 136 -4.75 0.61 16.76
C GLY A 136 -5.78 0.44 15.64
N GLY A 137 -6.30 1.55 15.08
CA GLY A 137 -7.26 1.51 13.99
C GLY A 137 -6.65 1.18 12.63
N PHE A 138 -5.44 1.68 12.33
CA PHE A 138 -4.75 1.35 11.06
C PHE A 138 -4.12 -0.06 11.09
N ALA A 139 -3.97 -0.66 12.27
CA ALA A 139 -3.54 -2.05 12.40
C ALA A 139 -4.68 -3.05 12.18
N VAL A 140 -5.93 -2.60 12.03
CA VAL A 140 -7.11 -3.47 11.89
C VAL A 140 -6.99 -4.45 10.73
N PRO A 141 -6.58 -4.05 9.50
CA PRO A 141 -6.42 -5.00 8.40
C PRO A 141 -5.41 -6.11 8.70
N ILE A 142 -4.37 -5.81 9.48
CA ILE A 142 -3.35 -6.77 9.89
C ILE A 142 -3.84 -7.60 11.07
N ARG A 143 -4.26 -6.95 12.14
CA ARG A 143 -4.58 -7.57 13.43
C ARG A 143 -5.80 -8.49 13.38
N GLU A 144 -6.82 -8.12 12.63
CA GLU A 144 -8.08 -8.86 12.53
C GLU A 144 -8.11 -9.81 11.33
N GLY A 145 -6.97 -9.99 10.64
CA GLY A 145 -6.89 -10.87 9.48
C GLY A 145 -7.89 -10.49 8.37
N ILE A 146 -8.18 -9.18 8.21
CA ILE A 146 -9.04 -8.70 7.13
C ILE A 146 -8.32 -8.88 5.79
N ALA A 147 -7.03 -8.54 5.75
CA ALA A 147 -6.20 -8.75 4.58
C ALA A 147 -5.57 -10.15 4.61
N ASP A 148 -5.58 -10.82 3.47
CA ASP A 148 -4.85 -12.09 3.25
C ASP A 148 -3.34 -11.79 3.15
N HIS A 149 -2.98 -10.67 2.47
CA HIS A 149 -1.60 -10.25 2.23
C HIS A 149 -1.42 -8.77 2.55
N VAL A 150 -0.27 -8.45 3.14
CA VAL A 150 0.18 -7.07 3.37
C VAL A 150 1.36 -6.78 2.46
N PHE A 151 1.31 -5.68 1.70
CA PHE A 151 2.46 -5.18 0.97
C PHE A 151 2.85 -3.80 1.52
N THR A 152 4.14 -3.49 1.52
CA THR A 152 4.61 -2.16 1.89
C THR A 152 5.25 -1.46 0.70
N VAL A 153 4.83 -0.22 0.44
CA VAL A 153 5.50 0.67 -0.50
C VAL A 153 6.60 1.40 0.26
N SER A 154 7.84 1.23 -0.18
CA SER A 154 9.02 1.87 0.43
C SER A 154 9.97 2.37 -0.66
N SER A 155 10.82 3.33 -0.29
CA SER A 155 11.99 3.72 -1.07
C SER A 155 13.26 3.37 -0.29
N SER A 156 14.41 3.67 -0.85
CA SER A 156 15.71 3.55 -0.18
C SER A 156 15.98 4.64 0.88
N ASP A 157 15.09 5.64 1.00
CA ASP A 157 15.25 6.69 2.00
C ASP A 157 15.12 6.13 3.41
N PHE A 158 16.03 6.52 4.31
CA PHE A 158 16.06 6.01 5.67
C PHE A 158 14.70 6.09 6.38
N MET A 159 13.96 7.20 6.22
CA MET A 159 12.67 7.36 6.89
C MET A 159 11.58 6.45 6.29
N ALA A 160 11.69 6.05 5.03
CA ALA A 160 10.80 5.06 4.43
C ALA A 160 11.14 3.65 4.94
N ILE A 161 12.42 3.32 5.02
CA ILE A 161 12.93 2.07 5.61
C ILE A 161 12.52 1.97 7.10
N TYR A 162 12.68 3.05 7.87
CA TYR A 162 12.26 3.11 9.27
C TYR A 162 10.77 2.82 9.44
N ALA A 163 9.92 3.43 8.61
CA ALA A 163 8.48 3.20 8.61
C ALA A 163 8.13 1.74 8.24
N ALA A 164 8.79 1.19 7.21
CA ALA A 164 8.62 -0.21 6.81
C ALA A 164 9.04 -1.16 7.95
N ASN A 165 10.17 -0.92 8.60
CA ASN A 165 10.63 -1.73 9.72
C ASN A 165 9.66 -1.69 10.92
N ASN A 166 9.05 -0.54 11.20
CA ASN A 166 8.02 -0.44 12.25
C ASN A 166 6.74 -1.19 11.87
N LEU A 167 6.33 -1.16 10.60
CA LEU A 167 5.26 -1.99 10.09
C LEU A 167 5.57 -3.48 10.29
N PHE A 168 6.79 -3.90 9.98
CA PHE A 168 7.25 -5.29 10.15
C PHE A 168 7.18 -5.73 11.61
N LYS A 169 7.53 -4.86 12.57
CA LYS A 169 7.33 -5.14 14.01
C LYS A 169 5.86 -5.40 14.34
N GLY A 170 4.95 -4.62 13.73
CA GLY A 170 3.51 -4.82 13.88
C GLY A 170 3.04 -6.15 13.29
N ILE A 171 3.43 -6.47 12.06
CA ILE A 171 3.06 -7.74 11.40
C ILE A 171 3.60 -8.92 12.19
N SER A 172 4.89 -8.92 12.54
CA SER A 172 5.51 -9.98 13.32
C SER A 172 4.82 -10.21 14.66
N LYS A 173 4.39 -9.14 15.34
CA LYS A 173 3.64 -9.22 16.60
C LYS A 173 2.29 -9.94 16.44
N TYR A 174 1.55 -9.66 15.36
CA TYR A 174 0.20 -10.19 15.17
C TYR A 174 0.17 -11.50 14.38
N SER A 175 1.24 -11.88 13.68
CA SER A 175 1.30 -13.12 12.91
C SER A 175 0.99 -14.38 13.71
N HIS A 176 1.42 -14.43 14.98
CA HIS A 176 1.15 -15.55 15.87
C HIS A 176 -0.31 -15.67 16.34
N SER A 177 -1.12 -14.64 16.12
CA SER A 177 -2.53 -14.57 16.54
C SER A 177 -3.51 -14.63 15.36
N GLY A 178 -3.06 -15.11 14.20
CA GLY A 178 -3.88 -15.17 12.98
C GLY A 178 -3.97 -13.84 12.24
N GLY A 179 -3.08 -12.90 12.51
CA GLY A 179 -2.96 -11.65 11.75
C GLY A 179 -2.42 -11.86 10.35
N ALA A 180 -2.63 -10.86 9.49
CA ALA A 180 -2.14 -10.87 8.11
C ALA A 180 -0.61 -10.95 8.04
N LEU A 181 -0.09 -11.62 7.01
CA LEU A 181 1.34 -11.81 6.77
C LEU A 181 1.86 -10.83 5.70
N LEU A 182 3.17 -10.58 5.72
CA LEU A 182 3.82 -9.73 4.72
C LEU A 182 4.03 -10.49 3.41
N GLY A 183 3.45 -9.97 2.33
CA GLY A 183 3.69 -10.43 0.97
C GLY A 183 5.02 -9.93 0.40
N GLY A 184 5.42 -8.72 0.79
CA GLY A 184 6.71 -8.16 0.36
C GLY A 184 6.74 -6.65 0.29
N ILE A 185 7.86 -6.14 -0.25
CA ILE A 185 8.13 -4.72 -0.45
C ILE A 185 7.89 -4.37 -1.92
N ILE A 186 7.13 -3.32 -2.18
CA ILE A 186 7.05 -2.65 -3.48
C ILE A 186 8.02 -1.47 -3.41
N ALA A 187 9.16 -1.59 -4.06
CA ALA A 187 10.22 -0.59 -4.03
C ALA A 187 9.87 0.56 -4.99
N ASN A 188 9.45 1.71 -4.45
CA ASN A 188 8.98 2.86 -5.24
C ASN A 188 10.02 4.00 -5.30
N SER A 189 9.86 4.85 -6.31
CA SER A 189 10.74 6.02 -6.54
C SER A 189 12.21 5.66 -6.74
N MET A 190 12.47 4.48 -7.30
CA MET A 190 13.81 4.01 -7.61
C MET A 190 14.43 4.84 -8.73
N GLY A 191 15.68 5.21 -8.59
CA GLY A 191 16.40 6.01 -9.59
C GLY A 191 17.51 6.89 -9.02
N VAL A 192 17.67 6.89 -7.71
CA VAL A 192 18.86 7.47 -7.06
C VAL A 192 19.97 6.40 -7.07
N PRO A 193 21.25 6.77 -7.22
CA PRO A 193 22.36 5.82 -7.11
C PRO A 193 22.25 4.97 -5.85
N TYR A 194 22.56 3.67 -5.97
CA TYR A 194 22.50 2.67 -4.89
C TYR A 194 21.13 2.45 -4.25
N SER A 195 20.06 3.03 -4.79
CA SER A 195 18.70 2.85 -4.22
C SER A 195 18.28 1.39 -4.22
N ARG A 196 18.70 0.63 -5.23
CA ARG A 196 18.39 -0.79 -5.35
C ARG A 196 19.15 -1.62 -4.31
N GLU A 197 20.44 -1.39 -4.20
CA GLU A 197 21.32 -2.09 -3.26
C GLU A 197 20.88 -1.87 -1.81
N ILE A 198 20.49 -0.65 -1.46
CA ILE A 198 19.98 -0.29 -0.14
C ILE A 198 18.70 -1.06 0.20
N ILE A 199 17.73 -1.06 -0.71
CA ILE A 199 16.44 -1.70 -0.45
C ILE A 199 16.56 -3.23 -0.46
N ASP A 200 17.45 -3.78 -1.30
CA ASP A 200 17.72 -5.22 -1.36
C ASP A 200 18.41 -5.70 -0.07
N ASP A 201 19.41 -4.97 0.44
CA ASP A 201 20.07 -5.31 1.72
C ASP A 201 19.08 -5.24 2.88
N PHE A 202 18.17 -4.26 2.89
CA PHE A 202 17.12 -4.19 3.89
C PHE A 202 16.15 -5.38 3.79
N ALA A 203 15.74 -5.76 2.58
CA ALA A 203 14.85 -6.90 2.36
C ALA A 203 15.51 -8.22 2.82
N GLU A 204 16.79 -8.42 2.49
CA GLU A 204 17.57 -9.57 2.94
C GLU A 204 17.65 -9.65 4.47
N LYS A 205 18.02 -8.55 5.12
CA LYS A 205 18.14 -8.47 6.59
C LYS A 205 16.84 -8.74 7.32
N THR A 206 15.72 -8.30 6.73
CA THR A 206 14.39 -8.49 7.29
C THR A 206 13.71 -9.78 6.82
N GLN A 207 14.40 -10.61 6.02
CA GLN A 207 13.90 -11.86 5.45
C GLN A 207 12.59 -11.65 4.67
N THR A 208 12.55 -10.58 3.87
CA THR A 208 11.43 -10.22 3.02
C THR A 208 11.83 -10.25 1.55
N GLN A 209 10.84 -10.16 0.66
CA GLN A 209 11.08 -10.13 -0.78
C GLN A 209 10.70 -8.78 -1.37
N ILE A 210 11.37 -8.42 -2.47
CA ILE A 210 10.95 -7.30 -3.31
C ILE A 210 9.97 -7.82 -4.36
N ILE A 211 8.76 -7.25 -4.38
CA ILE A 211 7.73 -7.64 -5.34
C ILE A 211 7.99 -6.96 -6.68
N GLU A 212 8.27 -5.65 -6.68
CA GLU A 212 8.56 -4.91 -7.90
C GLU A 212 9.36 -3.66 -7.59
N TYR A 213 10.16 -3.21 -8.56
CA TYR A 213 10.88 -1.95 -8.52
C TYR A 213 10.19 -0.94 -9.44
N ILE A 214 9.64 0.10 -8.85
CA ILE A 214 8.95 1.17 -9.58
C ILE A 214 9.91 2.35 -9.73
N PRO A 215 10.41 2.63 -10.93
CA PRO A 215 11.29 3.76 -11.16
C PRO A 215 10.52 5.07 -11.04
N ARG A 216 11.21 6.12 -10.61
CA ARG A 216 10.66 7.48 -10.67
C ARG A 216 10.46 7.88 -12.14
N SER A 217 9.27 8.36 -12.47
CA SER A 217 8.91 8.68 -13.84
C SER A 217 8.05 9.94 -13.94
N VAL A 218 8.39 10.81 -14.88
CA VAL A 218 7.59 11.99 -15.23
C VAL A 218 6.21 11.60 -15.75
N THR A 219 6.10 10.42 -16.40
CA THR A 219 4.82 9.89 -16.88
C THR A 219 3.80 9.73 -15.76
N VAL A 220 4.23 9.32 -14.56
CA VAL A 220 3.35 9.24 -13.39
C VAL A 220 2.80 10.62 -13.03
N THR A 221 3.69 11.60 -12.87
CA THR A 221 3.29 12.98 -12.54
C THR A 221 2.34 13.57 -13.59
N GLN A 222 2.62 13.36 -14.88
CA GLN A 222 1.74 13.81 -15.96
C GLN A 222 0.35 13.18 -15.90
N SER A 223 0.29 11.87 -15.58
CA SER A 223 -0.97 11.15 -15.45
C SER A 223 -1.80 11.67 -14.26
N GLU A 224 -1.16 11.86 -13.10
CA GLU A 224 -1.80 12.40 -11.90
C GLU A 224 -2.33 13.82 -12.09
N LEU A 225 -1.60 14.70 -12.80
CA LEU A 225 -2.06 16.04 -13.15
C LEU A 225 -3.32 16.01 -14.04
N GLN A 226 -3.56 14.93 -14.76
CA GLN A 226 -4.79 14.67 -15.52
C GLN A 226 -5.89 14.01 -14.69
N GLY A 227 -5.65 13.75 -13.41
CA GLY A 227 -6.55 13.00 -12.54
C GLY A 227 -6.69 11.53 -12.92
N LYS A 228 -5.67 10.94 -13.56
CA LYS A 228 -5.69 9.59 -14.10
C LYS A 228 -4.54 8.74 -13.57
N THR A 229 -4.74 7.42 -13.60
CA THR A 229 -3.63 6.48 -13.42
C THR A 229 -2.73 6.48 -14.65
N THR A 230 -1.49 6.03 -14.50
CA THR A 230 -0.56 5.84 -15.64
C THR A 230 -1.10 4.79 -16.62
N ILE A 231 -1.77 3.77 -16.12
CA ILE A 231 -2.44 2.74 -16.91
C ILE A 231 -3.49 3.37 -17.84
N GLU A 232 -4.30 4.32 -17.34
CA GLU A 232 -5.32 5.00 -18.15
C GLU A 232 -4.72 6.06 -19.10
N ALA A 233 -3.81 6.89 -18.59
CA ALA A 233 -3.32 8.07 -19.31
C ALA A 233 -2.24 7.75 -20.33
N ALA A 234 -1.39 6.75 -20.07
CA ALA A 234 -0.24 6.39 -20.87
C ALA A 234 -0.06 4.87 -20.99
N PRO A 235 -1.07 4.13 -21.52
CA PRO A 235 -1.10 2.67 -21.50
C PRO A 235 0.06 2.01 -22.25
N GLY A 236 0.65 2.67 -23.24
CA GLY A 236 1.81 2.19 -24.00
C GLY A 236 3.16 2.59 -23.42
N SER A 237 3.22 3.17 -22.24
CA SER A 237 4.47 3.61 -21.62
C SER A 237 5.16 2.45 -20.88
N LYS A 238 6.51 2.50 -20.83
CA LYS A 238 7.30 1.57 -20.00
C LYS A 238 6.86 1.61 -18.54
N GLN A 239 6.39 2.75 -18.07
CA GLN A 239 5.90 2.88 -16.69
C GLN A 239 4.59 2.10 -16.46
N ALA A 240 3.69 2.09 -17.43
CA ALA A 240 2.49 1.25 -17.40
C ALA A 240 2.85 -0.24 -17.35
N ASP A 241 3.88 -0.65 -18.11
CA ASP A 241 4.34 -2.05 -18.10
C ASP A 241 4.90 -2.48 -16.74
N VAL A 242 5.55 -1.56 -15.99
CA VAL A 242 5.98 -1.82 -14.60
C VAL A 242 4.77 -2.09 -13.70
N TYR A 243 3.71 -1.31 -13.81
CA TYR A 243 2.50 -1.54 -13.02
C TYR A 243 1.75 -2.81 -13.43
N ARG A 244 1.77 -3.20 -14.70
CA ARG A 244 1.25 -4.50 -15.16
C ARG A 244 2.08 -5.67 -14.62
N SER A 245 3.42 -5.52 -14.57
CA SER A 245 4.31 -6.49 -13.93
C SER A 245 3.99 -6.63 -12.45
N LEU A 246 3.83 -5.52 -11.73
CA LEU A 246 3.40 -5.52 -10.33
C LEU A 246 2.07 -6.26 -10.15
N ALA A 247 1.07 -5.93 -10.98
CA ALA A 247 -0.26 -6.55 -10.90
C ALA A 247 -0.21 -8.07 -11.12
N LYS A 248 0.59 -8.52 -12.09
CA LYS A 248 0.80 -9.95 -12.33
C LYS A 248 1.41 -10.63 -11.11
N ARG A 249 2.48 -10.07 -10.55
CA ARG A 249 3.17 -10.64 -9.37
C ARG A 249 2.27 -10.67 -8.14
N VAL A 250 1.42 -9.64 -7.96
CA VAL A 250 0.44 -9.60 -6.87
C VAL A 250 -0.69 -10.62 -7.08
N ALA A 251 -1.18 -10.76 -8.32
CA ALA A 251 -2.24 -11.72 -8.64
C ALA A 251 -1.78 -13.19 -8.52
N GLU A 252 -0.51 -13.46 -8.81
CA GLU A 252 0.12 -14.79 -8.71
C GLU A 252 0.78 -15.02 -7.33
N HIS A 253 0.63 -14.09 -6.40
CA HIS A 253 1.30 -14.17 -5.10
C HIS A 253 0.67 -15.25 -4.21
N ASP A 254 1.48 -16.22 -3.80
CA ASP A 254 1.07 -17.39 -2.99
C ASP A 254 1.83 -17.52 -1.67
N GLY A 255 2.83 -16.67 -1.43
CA GLY A 255 3.75 -16.79 -0.31
C GLY A 255 3.90 -15.54 0.53
N SER A 256 3.14 -15.41 1.62
CA SER A 256 3.37 -14.38 2.65
C SER A 256 3.99 -14.98 3.89
N SER A 257 4.85 -14.22 4.57
CA SER A 257 5.56 -14.68 5.77
C SER A 257 5.60 -13.59 6.85
N ALA A 258 5.90 -13.98 8.08
CA ALA A 258 6.24 -13.02 9.12
C ALA A 258 7.65 -12.47 8.84
N PRO A 259 7.82 -11.14 8.71
CA PRO A 259 9.13 -10.54 8.53
C PRO A 259 9.95 -10.63 9.82
N LYS A 260 11.27 -10.49 9.69
CA LYS A 260 12.20 -10.34 10.81
C LYS A 260 12.61 -8.87 10.94
N PRO A 261 11.89 -8.06 11.73
CA PRO A 261 12.21 -6.64 11.86
C PRO A 261 13.54 -6.45 12.56
N LEU A 262 14.29 -5.44 12.14
CA LEU A 262 15.50 -5.01 12.85
C LEU A 262 15.13 -4.33 14.17
N ASP A 263 15.87 -4.61 15.22
CA ASP A 263 15.77 -3.83 16.45
C ASP A 263 16.36 -2.42 16.27
N THR A 264 16.27 -1.59 17.31
CA THR A 264 16.72 -0.19 17.22
C THR A 264 18.23 -0.07 16.99
N GLN A 265 19.03 -0.95 17.59
CA GLN A 265 20.49 -0.92 17.45
C GLN A 265 20.92 -1.50 16.08
N GLU A 266 20.29 -2.59 15.65
CA GLU A 266 20.51 -3.19 14.34
C GLU A 266 20.19 -2.21 13.21
N LEU A 267 19.03 -1.54 13.29
CA LEU A 267 18.62 -0.56 12.29
C LEU A 267 19.55 0.65 12.26
N ARG A 268 20.02 1.10 13.42
CA ARG A 268 20.99 2.19 13.52
C ARG A 268 22.34 1.81 12.88
N LYS A 269 22.89 0.64 13.20
CA LYS A 269 24.14 0.13 12.60
C LYS A 269 24.00 -0.05 11.10
N TRP A 270 22.86 -0.54 10.67
CA TRP A 270 22.54 -0.68 9.25
C TRP A 270 22.54 0.69 8.52
N ALA A 271 21.94 1.71 9.12
CA ALA A 271 21.89 3.06 8.58
C ALA A 271 23.29 3.72 8.58
N GLU A 272 24.07 3.57 9.64
CA GLU A 272 25.46 4.06 9.74
C GLU A 272 26.32 3.45 8.63
N LYS A 273 26.26 2.13 8.43
CA LYS A 273 26.97 1.43 7.35
C LYS A 273 26.68 2.03 5.98
N TRP A 274 25.39 2.23 5.65
CA TRP A 274 25.01 2.79 4.36
C TRP A 274 25.35 4.28 4.23
N GLY A 275 25.24 5.04 5.32
CA GLY A 275 25.67 6.45 5.36
C GLY A 275 27.14 6.60 5.07
N ASP A 276 28.00 5.80 5.71
CA ASP A 276 29.45 5.77 5.50
C ASP A 276 29.80 5.36 4.06
N TYR A 277 29.13 4.33 3.55
CA TYR A 277 29.32 3.87 2.17
C TYR A 277 29.01 4.96 1.14
N LEU A 278 27.84 5.60 1.25
CA LEU A 278 27.43 6.66 0.34
C LEU A 278 28.37 7.87 0.42
N LEU A 279 28.80 8.25 1.62
CA LEU A 279 29.77 9.33 1.82
C LEU A 279 31.10 9.00 1.16
N ALA A 280 31.60 7.78 1.32
CA ALA A 280 32.86 7.32 0.72
C ALA A 280 32.77 7.35 -0.82
N MET A 281 31.66 6.94 -1.39
CA MET A 281 31.43 6.96 -2.85
C MET A 281 31.35 8.37 -3.41
N GLU A 282 30.72 9.31 -2.67
CA GLU A 282 30.56 10.68 -3.14
C GLU A 282 31.84 11.51 -2.97
N THR A 283 32.58 11.33 -1.87
CA THR A 283 33.71 12.18 -1.49
C THR A 283 35.07 11.54 -1.68
N GLY A 284 35.15 10.22 -1.87
CA GLY A 284 36.40 9.45 -1.82
C GLY A 284 37.00 9.34 -0.42
N LYS A 285 36.27 9.72 0.63
CA LYS A 285 36.75 9.69 2.03
C LYS A 285 35.89 8.71 2.83
N THR A 286 36.56 7.86 3.62
CA THR A 286 35.90 7.05 4.66
C THR A 286 35.62 7.93 5.88
N SER A 287 34.54 7.60 6.64
CA SER A 287 34.29 8.28 7.92
C SER A 287 35.45 8.06 8.90
N GLU A 288 35.69 9.02 9.79
CA GLU A 288 36.77 8.93 10.80
C GLU A 288 36.67 7.73 11.76
N ASN A 289 35.51 7.04 11.75
CA ASN A 289 35.22 5.89 12.62
C ASN A 289 35.59 4.52 12.01
N GLY A 290 36.26 4.49 10.88
CA GLY A 290 37.00 3.30 10.41
C GLY A 290 36.17 2.02 10.16
N SER A 291 34.89 2.11 9.98
CA SER A 291 34.10 0.95 9.51
C SER A 291 34.30 0.79 8.01
N GLY A 292 35.46 0.27 7.64
CA GLY A 292 35.70 -0.21 6.27
C GLY A 292 34.70 -1.33 5.96
N ILE A 293 34.11 -1.22 4.78
CA ILE A 293 33.29 -2.27 4.18
C ILE A 293 34.20 -3.39 3.75
#